data_f420e09358062a262965d02280070643
#
_entry.id   f420e09358062a262965d02280070643
#
_cell.length_a   1.000
_cell.length_b   1.000
_cell.length_c   1.000
_cell.angle_alpha   90.00
_cell.angle_beta   90.00
_cell.angle_gamma   90.00
#
_symmetry.space_group_name_H-M   'P 1'
#
loop_
_entity.id
_entity.type
_entity.pdbx_description
1 polymer ?
#
loop_
_entity_poly.entity_id
_entity_poly.type
_entity_poly.pdbx_seq_one_letter_code
_entity_poly.pdbx_strand_id
1 'polypeptide(L)'
;MNAVLEQISKIGIVPVVKIDREEDALPLAKALCAGGLPCAEVTFRTSAAAGAIKIMTENFPEMCVGAGTVLNAEQVDAAVAAGAKFIVSPGLNPRTVKYCIEKGVPITPGTSSPSDIEQAIELGLDVVKFFPAEQSGGLAKIKAMAAPYVNMKFMPT
;
A
#
# COMPACT_ATOMS: atom_id res chain seq x y z
N MET A 1 10.08 -7.47 -9.29
CA MET A 1 8.97 -6.62 -8.72
C MET A 1 7.64 -7.06 -9.32
N ASN A 2 6.57 -7.09 -8.52
CA ASN A 2 5.22 -7.44 -8.98
C ASN A 2 4.68 -6.39 -9.95
N ALA A 3 3.85 -6.78 -10.95
CA ALA A 3 3.33 -5.89 -11.98
C ALA A 3 2.51 -4.70 -11.43
N VAL A 4 1.76 -4.90 -10.34
CA VAL A 4 1.02 -3.81 -9.67
C VAL A 4 1.98 -2.80 -9.04
N LEU A 5 3.06 -3.25 -8.39
CA LEU A 5 4.07 -2.36 -7.82
C LEU A 5 4.88 -1.63 -8.90
N GLU A 6 5.05 -2.25 -10.09
CA GLU A 6 5.63 -1.57 -11.26
C GLU A 6 4.71 -0.47 -11.79
N GLN A 7 3.41 -0.71 -11.82
CA GLN A 7 2.42 0.30 -12.18
C GLN A 7 2.47 1.49 -11.20
N ILE A 8 2.48 1.22 -9.90
CA ILE A 8 2.62 2.24 -8.85
C ILE A 8 3.92 3.04 -9.04
N SER A 9 5.03 2.37 -9.31
CA SER A 9 6.32 3.03 -9.55
C SER A 9 6.29 3.98 -10.75
N LYS A 10 5.54 3.64 -11.81
CA LYS A 10 5.36 4.51 -12.98
C LYS A 10 4.46 5.71 -12.69
N ILE A 11 3.43 5.52 -11.87
CA ILE A 11 2.55 6.61 -11.41
C ILE A 11 3.33 7.59 -10.51
N GLY A 12 4.21 7.07 -9.65
CA GLY A 12 5.14 7.84 -8.82
C GLY A 12 4.56 8.36 -7.52
N ILE A 13 3.26 8.56 -7.40
CA ILE A 13 2.58 9.05 -6.19
C ILE A 13 1.36 8.19 -5.91
N VAL A 14 1.17 7.80 -4.64
CA VAL A 14 -0.02 7.08 -4.16
C VAL A 14 -0.72 7.94 -3.12
N PRO A 15 -1.89 8.53 -3.42
CA PRO A 15 -2.68 9.22 -2.42
C PRO A 15 -3.13 8.26 -1.31
N VAL A 16 -2.81 8.60 -0.06
CA VAL A 16 -3.29 7.87 1.12
C VAL A 16 -4.56 8.57 1.59
N VAL A 17 -5.69 7.88 1.47
CA VAL A 17 -6.99 8.48 1.73
C VAL A 17 -7.73 7.79 2.88
N LYS A 18 -8.39 8.58 3.71
CA LYS A 18 -9.36 8.14 4.71
C LYS A 18 -10.74 8.52 4.20
N ILE A 19 -11.62 7.54 4.03
CA ILE A 19 -13.00 7.73 3.58
C ILE A 19 -13.92 7.41 4.74
N ASP A 20 -14.74 8.36 5.15
CA ASP A 20 -15.67 8.20 6.26
C ASP A 20 -17.06 7.70 5.79
N ARG A 21 -17.43 7.93 4.52
CA ARG A 21 -18.70 7.54 3.92
C ARG A 21 -18.45 6.93 2.54
N GLU A 22 -19.05 5.79 2.25
CA GLU A 22 -18.87 5.08 0.98
C GLU A 22 -19.26 5.93 -0.25
N GLU A 23 -20.26 6.81 -0.11
CA GLU A 23 -20.72 7.72 -1.16
C GLU A 23 -19.65 8.72 -1.65
N ASP A 24 -18.62 9.00 -0.83
CA ASP A 24 -17.51 9.88 -1.20
C ASP A 24 -16.49 9.19 -2.11
N ALA A 25 -16.53 7.85 -2.23
CA ALA A 25 -15.59 7.06 -3.01
C ALA A 25 -15.67 7.35 -4.52
N LEU A 26 -16.88 7.39 -5.06
CA LEU A 26 -17.11 7.60 -6.50
C LEU A 26 -16.63 8.98 -7.00
N PRO A 27 -17.01 10.11 -6.35
CA PRO A 27 -16.51 11.42 -6.76
C PRO A 27 -15.00 11.58 -6.59
N LEU A 28 -14.40 10.98 -5.54
CA LEU A 28 -12.96 10.98 -5.35
C LEU A 28 -12.24 10.22 -6.47
N ALA A 29 -12.67 9.01 -6.79
CA ALA A 29 -12.08 8.23 -7.88
C ALA A 29 -12.16 8.97 -9.21
N LYS A 30 -13.31 9.57 -9.52
CA LYS A 30 -13.52 10.38 -10.72
C LYS A 30 -12.54 11.56 -10.76
N ALA A 31 -12.36 12.27 -9.65
CA ALA A 31 -11.44 13.41 -9.58
C ALA A 31 -9.99 12.99 -9.75
N LEU A 32 -9.55 11.90 -9.10
CA LEU A 32 -8.19 11.38 -9.24
C LEU A 32 -7.89 10.94 -10.68
N CYS A 33 -8.80 10.18 -11.30
CA CYS A 33 -8.64 9.75 -12.68
C CYS A 33 -8.62 10.93 -13.66
N ALA A 34 -9.53 11.91 -13.51
CA ALA A 34 -9.56 13.12 -14.34
C ALA A 34 -8.31 13.97 -14.17
N GLY A 35 -7.70 13.97 -12.97
CA GLY A 35 -6.44 14.64 -12.68
C GLY A 35 -5.18 13.90 -13.15
N GLY A 36 -5.33 12.74 -13.82
CA GLY A 36 -4.19 11.94 -14.31
C GLY A 36 -3.49 11.12 -13.22
N LEU A 37 -4.14 10.91 -12.06
CA LEU A 37 -3.62 10.12 -10.94
C LEU A 37 -4.54 8.94 -10.62
N PRO A 38 -4.62 7.91 -11.50
CA PRO A 38 -5.53 6.78 -11.33
C PRO A 38 -5.02 5.77 -10.28
N CYS A 39 -4.80 6.24 -9.07
CA CYS A 39 -4.30 5.44 -7.95
C CYS A 39 -4.83 5.97 -6.61
N ALA A 40 -5.08 5.07 -5.64
CA ALA A 40 -5.38 5.43 -4.25
C ALA A 40 -5.07 4.28 -3.29
N GLU A 41 -4.55 4.61 -2.11
CA GLU A 41 -4.47 3.75 -0.93
C GLU A 41 -5.63 4.12 0.02
N VAL A 42 -6.71 3.33 0.03
CA VAL A 42 -7.85 3.55 0.94
C VAL A 42 -7.57 2.87 2.27
N THR A 43 -7.50 3.66 3.34
CA THR A 43 -7.08 3.14 4.65
C THR A 43 -8.22 2.47 5.42
N PHE A 44 -7.95 1.29 5.99
CA PHE A 44 -8.86 0.54 6.89
C PHE A 44 -8.95 1.18 8.29
N ARG A 45 -9.06 2.51 8.32
CA ARG A 45 -9.28 3.32 9.53
C ARG A 45 -10.75 3.63 9.78
N THR A 46 -11.64 3.23 8.87
CA THR A 46 -13.10 3.43 8.96
C THR A 46 -13.82 2.18 8.50
N SER A 47 -15.09 2.04 8.88
CA SER A 47 -15.97 0.96 8.41
C SER A 47 -16.31 1.07 6.92
N ALA A 48 -16.18 2.27 6.33
CA ALA A 48 -16.49 2.51 4.92
C ALA A 48 -15.37 2.01 3.97
N ALA A 49 -14.19 1.64 4.49
CA ALA A 49 -13.01 1.37 3.64
C ALA A 49 -13.25 0.29 2.58
N ALA A 50 -13.78 -0.87 2.96
CA ALA A 50 -14.03 -1.97 2.02
C ALA A 50 -15.08 -1.60 0.97
N GLY A 51 -16.20 -0.97 1.37
CA GLY A 51 -17.22 -0.49 0.46
C GLY A 51 -16.69 0.57 -0.51
N ALA A 52 -15.88 1.49 -0.02
CA ALA A 52 -15.23 2.51 -0.84
C ALA A 52 -14.30 1.90 -1.90
N ILE A 53 -13.45 0.94 -1.52
CA ILE A 53 -12.59 0.21 -2.46
C ILE A 53 -13.44 -0.46 -3.54
N LYS A 54 -14.50 -1.17 -3.14
CA LYS A 54 -15.39 -1.84 -4.08
C LYS A 54 -16.00 -0.87 -5.09
N ILE A 55 -16.56 0.25 -4.62
CA ILE A 55 -17.13 1.29 -5.49
C ILE A 55 -16.07 1.80 -6.49
N MET A 56 -14.85 2.09 -6.03
CA MET A 56 -13.77 2.57 -6.89
C MET A 56 -13.39 1.54 -7.95
N THR A 57 -13.19 0.28 -7.56
CA THR A 57 -12.74 -0.79 -8.47
C THR A 57 -13.78 -1.20 -9.48
N GLU A 58 -15.06 -1.20 -9.11
CA GLU A 58 -16.18 -1.52 -10.03
C GLU A 58 -16.43 -0.42 -11.06
N ASN A 59 -16.31 0.86 -10.67
CA ASN A 59 -16.58 1.99 -11.55
C ASN A 59 -15.36 2.47 -12.34
N PHE A 60 -14.15 2.20 -11.85
CA PHE A 60 -12.87 2.57 -12.50
C PHE A 60 -11.91 1.37 -12.50
N PRO A 61 -12.16 0.35 -13.35
CA PRO A 61 -11.37 -0.90 -13.34
C PRO A 61 -9.88 -0.68 -13.67
N GLU A 62 -9.55 0.38 -14.40
CA GLU A 62 -8.16 0.77 -14.71
C GLU A 62 -7.43 1.40 -13.52
N MET A 63 -8.17 1.93 -12.55
CA MET A 63 -7.58 2.57 -11.37
C MET A 63 -6.84 1.55 -10.49
N CYS A 64 -5.63 1.91 -10.06
CA CYS A 64 -4.84 1.12 -9.12
C CYS A 64 -5.27 1.43 -7.68
N VAL A 65 -6.30 0.74 -7.19
CA VAL A 65 -6.81 0.92 -5.83
C VAL A 65 -6.23 -0.15 -4.91
N GLY A 66 -5.69 0.29 -3.78
CA GLY A 66 -5.18 -0.59 -2.73
C GLY A 66 -5.78 -0.29 -1.36
N ALA A 67 -5.52 -1.17 -0.41
CA ALA A 67 -5.95 -1.03 0.97
C ALA A 67 -4.77 -0.69 1.87
N GLY A 68 -4.88 0.39 2.64
CA GLY A 68 -3.89 0.82 3.63
C GLY A 68 -4.33 0.54 5.06
N THR A 69 -3.38 0.63 5.99
CA THR A 69 -3.62 0.36 7.42
C THR A 69 -4.22 -1.05 7.67
N VAL A 70 -3.80 -2.03 6.87
CA VAL A 70 -4.23 -3.42 7.01
C VAL A 70 -3.35 -4.11 8.05
N LEU A 71 -3.96 -4.65 9.11
CA LEU A 71 -3.25 -5.12 10.30
C LEU A 71 -3.36 -6.64 10.52
N ASN A 72 -4.32 -7.31 9.89
CA ASN A 72 -4.62 -8.72 10.12
C ASN A 72 -5.21 -9.41 8.87
N ALA A 73 -5.38 -10.73 8.95
CA ALA A 73 -5.87 -11.57 7.85
C ALA A 73 -7.31 -11.23 7.44
N GLU A 74 -8.19 -10.90 8.40
CA GLU A 74 -9.58 -10.56 8.13
C GLU A 74 -9.68 -9.28 7.29
N GLN A 75 -8.82 -8.29 7.56
CA GLN A 75 -8.76 -7.07 6.75
C GLN A 75 -8.14 -7.33 5.37
N VAL A 76 -7.17 -8.24 5.26
CA VAL A 76 -6.66 -8.68 3.94
C VAL A 76 -7.78 -9.30 3.11
N ASP A 77 -8.56 -10.23 3.70
CA ASP A 77 -9.68 -10.86 3.01
C ASP A 77 -10.73 -9.85 2.57
N ALA A 78 -11.10 -8.91 3.44
CA ALA A 78 -12.06 -7.86 3.12
C ALA A 78 -11.55 -6.94 1.99
N ALA A 79 -10.26 -6.58 2.01
CA ALA A 79 -9.63 -5.77 0.97
C ALA A 79 -9.61 -6.49 -0.39
N VAL A 80 -9.20 -7.75 -0.41
CA VAL A 80 -9.16 -8.58 -1.63
C VAL A 80 -10.57 -8.79 -2.20
N ALA A 81 -11.55 -9.10 -1.34
CA ALA A 81 -12.95 -9.26 -1.75
C ALA A 81 -13.55 -7.96 -2.32
N ALA A 82 -13.08 -6.79 -1.86
CA ALA A 82 -13.46 -5.48 -2.40
C ALA A 82 -12.72 -5.12 -3.71
N GLY A 83 -11.76 -5.93 -4.15
CA GLY A 83 -11.01 -5.71 -5.39
C GLY A 83 -9.71 -4.92 -5.23
N ALA A 84 -9.18 -4.79 -3.99
CA ALA A 84 -7.90 -4.15 -3.78
C ALA A 84 -6.77 -4.84 -4.56
N LYS A 85 -5.99 -4.07 -5.31
CA LYS A 85 -4.89 -4.57 -6.14
C LYS A 85 -3.57 -4.69 -5.36
N PHE A 86 -3.44 -4.01 -4.24
CA PHE A 86 -2.28 -4.06 -3.33
C PHE A 86 -2.68 -3.77 -1.89
N ILE A 87 -1.83 -4.19 -0.98
CA ILE A 87 -1.98 -3.99 0.47
C ILE A 87 -0.83 -3.14 1.01
N VAL A 88 -1.14 -2.28 1.96
CA VAL A 88 -0.15 -1.49 2.71
C VAL A 88 -0.43 -1.64 4.20
N SER A 89 0.60 -1.89 4.99
CA SER A 89 0.50 -1.92 6.45
C SER A 89 1.44 -0.90 7.09
N PRO A 90 1.11 -0.36 8.26
CA PRO A 90 1.95 0.63 8.95
C PRO A 90 3.26 0.04 9.49
N GLY A 91 3.30 -1.27 9.71
CA GLY A 91 4.48 -1.99 10.20
C GLY A 91 4.61 -3.34 9.52
N LEU A 92 5.77 -3.97 9.69
CA LEU A 92 6.06 -5.30 9.16
C LEU A 92 5.61 -6.37 10.17
N ASN A 93 4.46 -6.98 9.91
CA ASN A 93 4.01 -8.17 10.62
C ASN A 93 4.20 -9.39 9.70
N PRO A 94 5.13 -10.31 10.02
CA PRO A 94 5.42 -11.47 9.16
C PRO A 94 4.21 -12.34 8.86
N ARG A 95 3.26 -12.47 9.80
CA ARG A 95 2.04 -13.26 9.59
C ARG A 95 1.15 -12.62 8.53
N THR A 96 0.94 -11.30 8.61
CA THR A 96 0.14 -10.57 7.61
C THR A 96 0.82 -10.58 6.25
N VAL A 97 2.16 -10.41 6.20
CA VAL A 97 2.91 -10.48 4.95
C VAL A 97 2.79 -11.85 4.28
N LYS A 98 3.02 -12.94 5.04
CA LYS A 98 2.87 -14.31 4.52
C LYS A 98 1.47 -14.57 4.00
N TYR A 99 0.45 -14.11 4.73
CA TYR A 99 -0.93 -14.25 4.32
C TYR A 99 -1.25 -13.52 3.00
N CYS A 100 -0.75 -12.31 2.81
CA CYS A 100 -0.86 -11.61 1.54
C CYS A 100 -0.18 -12.37 0.39
N ILE A 101 1.00 -12.94 0.63
CA ILE A 101 1.72 -13.76 -0.36
C ILE A 101 0.90 -15.00 -0.73
N GLU A 102 0.34 -15.71 0.24
CA GLU A 102 -0.54 -16.87 0.03
C GLU A 102 -1.81 -16.51 -0.77
N LYS A 103 -2.35 -15.32 -0.55
CA LYS A 103 -3.49 -14.78 -1.32
C LYS A 103 -3.10 -14.23 -2.70
N GLY A 104 -1.82 -14.16 -3.03
CA GLY A 104 -1.33 -13.62 -4.31
C GLY A 104 -1.49 -12.11 -4.45
N VAL A 105 -1.71 -11.37 -3.35
CA VAL A 105 -1.81 -9.91 -3.37
C VAL A 105 -0.50 -9.28 -2.87
N PRO A 106 0.10 -8.32 -3.63
CA PRO A 106 1.32 -7.67 -3.19
C PRO A 106 1.09 -6.80 -1.95
N ILE A 107 2.06 -6.81 -1.04
CA ILE A 107 2.05 -5.98 0.16
C ILE A 107 3.33 -5.16 0.27
N THR A 108 3.19 -3.89 0.67
CA THR A 108 4.30 -3.00 1.06
C THR A 108 4.19 -2.69 2.55
N PRO A 109 4.84 -3.48 3.43
CA PRO A 109 4.78 -3.27 4.88
C PRO A 109 5.66 -2.09 5.31
N GLY A 110 5.25 -1.42 6.38
CA GLY A 110 6.01 -0.33 6.99
C GLY A 110 7.30 -0.82 7.64
N THR A 111 8.40 -0.12 7.36
CA THR A 111 9.74 -0.36 7.90
C THR A 111 10.37 0.95 8.33
N SER A 112 11.25 0.91 9.32
CA SER A 112 12.01 2.09 9.75
C SER A 112 13.43 1.77 10.24
N SER A 113 13.81 0.49 10.24
CA SER A 113 15.12 0.01 10.69
C SER A 113 15.73 -1.00 9.73
N PRO A 114 17.07 -1.22 9.80
CA PRO A 114 17.73 -2.30 9.08
C PRO A 114 17.13 -3.68 9.35
N SER A 115 16.77 -3.98 10.60
CA SER A 115 16.16 -5.27 10.97
C SER A 115 14.82 -5.51 10.27
N ASP A 116 14.02 -4.47 10.10
CA ASP A 116 12.76 -4.58 9.37
C ASP A 116 13.01 -4.90 7.89
N ILE A 117 14.05 -4.29 7.29
CA ILE A 117 14.40 -4.52 5.87
C ILE A 117 14.91 -5.95 5.68
N GLU A 118 15.78 -6.44 6.58
CA GLU A 118 16.27 -7.82 6.53
C GLU A 118 15.12 -8.82 6.64
N GLN A 119 14.17 -8.57 7.54
CA GLN A 119 12.96 -9.39 7.66
C GLN A 119 12.10 -9.32 6.38
N ALA A 120 11.98 -8.15 5.74
CA ALA A 120 11.28 -8.02 4.46
C ALA A 120 11.97 -8.83 3.35
N ILE A 121 13.30 -8.81 3.30
CA ILE A 121 14.12 -9.59 2.35
C ILE A 121 13.92 -11.09 2.57
N GLU A 122 13.94 -11.57 3.83
CA GLU A 122 13.65 -12.98 4.16
C GLU A 122 12.26 -13.43 3.71
N LEU A 123 11.29 -12.50 3.71
CA LEU A 123 9.93 -12.74 3.22
C LEU A 123 9.80 -12.60 1.69
N GLY A 124 10.88 -12.34 0.98
CA GLY A 124 10.90 -12.23 -0.48
C GLY A 124 10.37 -10.90 -1.03
N LEU A 125 10.31 -9.85 -0.19
CA LEU A 125 9.86 -8.52 -0.63
C LEU A 125 11.03 -7.72 -1.22
N ASP A 126 10.73 -6.93 -2.25
CA ASP A 126 11.65 -6.02 -2.92
C ASP A 126 11.21 -4.55 -2.84
N VAL A 127 10.03 -4.29 -2.27
CA VAL A 127 9.49 -2.96 -2.03
C VAL A 127 8.92 -2.90 -0.61
N VAL A 128 9.28 -1.87 0.14
CA VAL A 128 8.76 -1.61 1.48
C VAL A 128 8.27 -0.17 1.62
N LYS A 129 7.27 0.04 2.47
CA LYS A 129 6.90 1.38 2.94
C LYS A 129 7.92 1.83 3.97
N PHE A 130 8.40 3.08 3.88
CA PHE A 130 9.17 3.71 4.94
C PHE A 130 8.26 4.65 5.74
N PHE A 131 7.97 4.29 6.99
CA PHE A 131 6.93 4.94 7.80
C PHE A 131 7.26 4.93 9.30
N PRO A 132 6.95 6.01 10.03
CA PRO A 132 6.62 7.36 9.55
C PRO A 132 7.89 8.07 9.02
N ALA A 133 7.89 8.48 7.76
CA ALA A 133 9.12 8.84 7.06
C ALA A 133 9.85 10.03 7.68
N GLU A 134 9.17 11.15 7.84
CA GLU A 134 9.77 12.39 8.37
C GLU A 134 10.29 12.20 9.80
N GLN A 135 9.45 11.65 10.69
CA GLN A 135 9.79 11.42 12.09
C GLN A 135 10.91 10.38 12.28
N SER A 136 11.08 9.50 11.30
CA SER A 136 12.12 8.46 11.34
C SER A 136 13.47 8.92 10.77
N GLY A 137 13.59 10.17 10.29
CA GLY A 137 14.83 10.73 9.75
C GLY A 137 14.80 11.03 8.25
N GLY A 138 13.64 10.94 7.63
CA GLY A 138 13.38 11.40 6.26
C GLY A 138 14.28 10.79 5.19
N LEU A 139 14.52 11.55 4.14
CA LEU A 139 15.34 11.11 3.00
C LEU A 139 16.80 10.81 3.39
N ALA A 140 17.35 11.46 4.40
CA ALA A 140 18.70 11.20 4.86
C ALA A 140 18.85 9.76 5.38
N LYS A 141 17.87 9.31 6.19
CA LYS A 141 17.85 7.93 6.69
C LYS A 141 17.59 6.92 5.58
N ILE A 142 16.67 7.20 4.65
CA ILE A 142 16.42 6.31 3.49
C ILE A 142 17.73 6.12 2.69
N LYS A 143 18.45 7.19 2.39
CA LYS A 143 19.74 7.10 1.66
C LYS A 143 20.77 6.24 2.39
N ALA A 144 20.88 6.42 3.71
CA ALA A 144 21.81 5.62 4.52
C ALA A 144 21.42 4.13 4.54
N MET A 145 20.12 3.83 4.68
CA MET A 145 19.62 2.46 4.70
C MET A 145 19.68 1.80 3.31
N ALA A 146 19.44 2.54 2.23
CA ALA A 146 19.50 2.00 0.88
C ALA A 146 20.91 1.54 0.46
N ALA A 147 21.96 2.07 1.06
CA ALA A 147 23.32 1.74 0.70
C ALA A 147 23.65 0.23 0.85
N PRO A 148 23.35 -0.44 1.98
CA PRO A 148 23.57 -1.90 2.10
C PRO A 148 22.47 -2.73 1.40
N TYR A 149 21.28 -2.19 1.12
CA TYR A 149 20.14 -2.92 0.58
C TYR A 149 19.82 -2.50 -0.87
N VAL A 150 20.79 -2.64 -1.75
CA VAL A 150 20.79 -2.14 -3.14
C VAL A 150 19.59 -2.56 -4.01
N ASN A 151 18.94 -3.66 -3.67
CA ASN A 151 17.78 -4.18 -4.40
C ASN A 151 16.43 -3.80 -3.75
N MET A 152 16.45 -3.16 -2.58
CA MET A 152 15.25 -2.74 -1.89
C MET A 152 14.79 -1.38 -2.36
N LYS A 153 13.50 -1.26 -2.65
CA LYS A 153 12.84 0.01 -2.99
C LYS A 153 12.01 0.51 -1.83
N PHE A 154 12.00 1.82 -1.66
CA PHE A 154 11.33 2.48 -0.54
C PHE A 154 10.19 3.36 -1.04
N MET A 155 9.04 3.25 -0.40
CA MET A 155 7.87 4.11 -0.58
C MET A 155 7.68 4.94 0.70
N PRO A 156 8.27 6.16 0.79
CA PRO A 156 8.14 7.00 1.98
C PRO A 156 6.73 7.56 2.13
N THR A 157 6.27 7.60 3.37
CA THR A 157 4.93 8.14 3.71
C THR A 157 4.97 8.89 5.02
#